data_9c80f57d29cf7f1f3140467c0d4c733b
#
_entry.id   9c80f57d29cf7f1f3140467c0d4c733b
#
_cell.length_a   1.000
_cell.length_b   1.000
_cell.length_c   1.000
_cell.angle_alpha   90.00
_cell.angle_beta   90.00
_cell.angle_gamma   90.00
#
_symmetry.space_group_name_H-M   'P 1'
#
loop_
_entity.id
_entity.type
_entity.pdbx_description
1 polymer ?
#
loop_
_entity_poly.entity_id
_entity_poly.type
_entity_poly.pdbx_seq_one_letter_code
_entity_poly.pdbx_strand_id
1 'polypeptide(L)'
;MTVSYDNSKAVFEGIKSAGITSISALPETWLGLLLQRAEDDPDISLIQVAKEEEAVGIAAGAYFAGEPHILLMQNHGFFGAINGIVSLAQLYGIPLCMLVALRGQRPNRGGRRVE
;
A
#
# COMPACT_ATOMS: atom_id res chain seq x y z
N MET A 1 -0.16 -2.90 -19.66
CA MET A 1 -0.48 -3.93 -18.69
C MET A 1 -1.85 -3.71 -18.11
N THR A 2 -2.60 -4.77 -17.97
CA THR A 2 -3.97 -4.70 -17.46
C THR A 2 -3.97 -5.05 -15.97
N VAL A 3 -4.51 -4.17 -15.15
CA VAL A 3 -4.75 -4.46 -13.73
C VAL A 3 -5.95 -5.39 -13.63
N SER A 4 -5.81 -6.51 -12.94
CA SER A 4 -6.88 -7.48 -12.80
C SER A 4 -7.92 -7.03 -11.79
N TYR A 5 -9.16 -6.91 -12.24
CA TYR A 5 -10.30 -6.61 -11.38
C TYR A 5 -10.48 -7.67 -10.28
N ASP A 6 -10.37 -8.95 -10.65
CA ASP A 6 -10.55 -10.05 -9.72
C ASP A 6 -9.44 -10.11 -8.68
N ASN A 7 -8.20 -9.85 -9.08
CA ASN A 7 -7.06 -9.81 -8.16
C ASN A 7 -7.20 -8.64 -7.19
N SER A 8 -7.59 -7.47 -7.68
CA SER A 8 -7.83 -6.30 -6.82
C SER A 8 -8.93 -6.57 -5.80
N LYS A 9 -10.01 -7.24 -6.22
CA LYS A 9 -11.08 -7.66 -5.32
C LYS A 9 -10.58 -8.62 -4.25
N ALA A 10 -9.82 -9.63 -4.63
CA ALA A 10 -9.30 -10.63 -3.70
C ALA A 10 -8.37 -10.00 -2.67
N VAL A 11 -7.48 -9.12 -3.10
CA VAL A 11 -6.56 -8.39 -2.20
C VAL A 11 -7.35 -7.50 -1.24
N PHE A 12 -8.32 -6.77 -1.75
CA PHE A 12 -9.15 -5.89 -0.91
C PHE A 12 -9.95 -6.68 0.13
N GLU A 13 -10.53 -7.80 -0.24
CA GLU A 13 -11.23 -8.69 0.69
C GLU A 13 -10.27 -9.23 1.76
N GLY A 14 -9.03 -9.55 1.39
CA GLY A 14 -7.99 -9.95 2.34
C GLY A 14 -7.65 -8.85 3.33
N ILE A 15 -7.54 -7.62 2.87
CA ILE A 15 -7.29 -6.45 3.72
C ILE A 15 -8.43 -6.29 4.74
N LYS A 16 -9.67 -6.38 4.31
CA LYS A 16 -10.83 -6.30 5.21
C LYS A 16 -10.89 -7.48 6.18
N SER A 17 -10.60 -8.68 5.71
CA SER A 17 -10.58 -9.88 6.56
C SER A 17 -9.51 -9.81 7.65
N ALA A 18 -8.42 -9.11 7.39
CA ALA A 18 -7.37 -8.87 8.37
C ALA A 18 -7.75 -7.83 9.44
N GLY A 19 -8.92 -7.21 9.31
CA GLY A 19 -9.38 -6.20 10.25
C GLY A 19 -8.82 -4.80 10.00
N ILE A 20 -8.22 -4.55 8.84
CA ILE A 20 -7.68 -3.24 8.48
C ILE A 20 -8.83 -2.24 8.28
N THR A 21 -8.72 -1.08 8.92
CA THR A 21 -9.71 -0.02 8.85
C THR A 21 -9.17 1.28 8.26
N SER A 22 -7.88 1.37 8.05
CA SER A 22 -7.21 2.58 7.57
C SER A 22 -6.14 2.23 6.56
N ILE A 23 -6.06 3.01 5.49
CA ILE A 23 -5.11 2.83 4.39
C ILE A 23 -4.46 4.18 4.10
N SER A 24 -3.14 4.22 4.02
CA SER A 24 -2.42 5.35 3.45
C SER A 24 -1.78 4.95 2.13
N ALA A 25 -1.92 5.76 1.11
CA ALA A 25 -1.48 5.40 -0.23
C ALA A 25 -1.09 6.61 -1.07
N LEU A 26 -0.09 6.42 -1.90
CA LEU A 26 0.15 7.31 -3.03
C LEU A 26 -0.65 6.77 -4.23
N PRO A 27 -1.55 7.58 -4.83
CA PRO A 27 -2.30 7.13 -6.00
C PRO A 27 -1.36 6.78 -7.15
N GLU A 28 -1.58 5.60 -7.72
CA GLU A 28 -0.83 5.17 -8.90
C GLU A 28 -1.62 4.10 -9.67
N THR A 29 -1.23 3.88 -10.94
CA THR A 29 -2.03 3.09 -11.87
C THR A 29 -2.23 1.64 -11.43
N TRP A 30 -1.20 1.02 -10.85
CA TRP A 30 -1.24 -0.40 -10.46
C TRP A 30 -2.17 -0.67 -9.29
N LEU A 31 -2.35 0.32 -8.44
CA LEU A 31 -3.19 0.25 -7.25
C LEU A 31 -4.57 0.88 -7.48
N GLY A 32 -4.84 1.42 -8.67
CA GLY A 32 -6.04 2.21 -8.95
C GLY A 32 -7.35 1.54 -8.58
N LEU A 33 -7.53 0.28 -8.99
CA LEU A 33 -8.75 -0.47 -8.67
C LEU A 33 -8.88 -0.76 -7.18
N LEU A 34 -7.76 -1.04 -6.52
CA LEU A 34 -7.74 -1.28 -5.08
C LEU A 34 -8.09 0.00 -4.31
N LEU A 35 -7.52 1.12 -4.72
CA LEU A 35 -7.82 2.42 -4.11
C LEU A 35 -9.27 2.83 -4.33
N GLN A 36 -9.82 2.56 -5.51
CA GLN A 36 -11.24 2.83 -5.78
C GLN A 36 -12.16 2.05 -4.85
N ARG A 37 -11.86 0.77 -4.61
CA ARG A 37 -12.61 -0.04 -3.67
C ARG A 37 -12.53 0.50 -2.24
N ALA A 38 -11.35 0.95 -1.84
CA ALA A 38 -11.15 1.55 -0.53
C ALA A 38 -11.93 2.86 -0.38
N GLU A 39 -11.93 3.69 -1.42
CA GLU A 39 -12.66 4.96 -1.42
C GLU A 39 -14.17 4.75 -1.32
N ASP A 40 -14.68 3.73 -1.98
CA ASP A 40 -16.11 3.40 -1.99
C ASP A 40 -16.58 2.67 -0.73
N ASP A 41 -15.67 2.21 0.11
CA ASP A 41 -16.02 1.44 1.32
C ASP A 41 -16.12 2.36 2.54
N PRO A 42 -17.31 2.47 3.15
CA PRO A 42 -17.51 3.35 4.30
C PRO A 42 -16.78 2.91 5.58
N ASP A 43 -16.32 1.66 5.64
CA ASP A 43 -15.61 1.11 6.80
C ASP A 43 -14.09 1.31 6.70
N ILE A 44 -13.59 1.86 5.61
CA ILE A 44 -12.18 2.11 5.35
C ILE A 44 -11.92 3.61 5.29
N SER A 45 -10.97 4.09 6.11
CA SER A 45 -10.42 5.43 5.97
C SER A 45 -9.26 5.39 4.99
N LEU A 46 -9.45 5.98 3.81
CA LEU A 46 -8.39 6.12 2.82
C LEU A 46 -7.75 7.50 2.91
N ILE A 47 -6.45 7.53 3.16
CA ILE A 47 -5.67 8.76 3.21
C ILE A 47 -4.68 8.75 2.05
N GLN A 48 -4.91 9.63 1.09
CA GLN A 48 -4.03 9.78 -0.06
C GLN A 48 -2.94 10.80 0.25
N VAL A 49 -1.71 10.48 -0.11
CA VAL A 49 -0.53 11.30 0.19
C VAL A 49 0.17 11.72 -1.10
N ALA A 50 1.01 12.76 -1.00
CA ALA A 50 1.82 13.25 -2.11
C ALA A 50 3.19 12.57 -2.19
N LYS A 51 3.66 11.98 -1.10
CA LYS A 51 4.93 11.26 -1.01
C LYS A 51 4.76 10.00 -0.17
N GLU A 52 5.47 8.96 -0.54
CA GLU A 52 5.42 7.66 0.17
C GLU A 52 5.91 7.79 1.62
N GLU A 53 6.85 8.67 1.89
CA GLU A 53 7.33 8.93 3.25
C GLU A 53 6.22 9.48 4.16
N GLU A 54 5.30 10.26 3.63
CA GLU A 54 4.12 10.71 4.37
C GLU A 54 3.23 9.54 4.76
N ALA A 55 3.09 8.54 3.88
CA ALA A 55 2.32 7.34 4.18
C ALA A 55 2.91 6.56 5.36
N VAL A 56 4.24 6.51 5.46
CA VAL A 56 4.94 5.90 6.60
C VAL A 56 4.61 6.64 7.90
N GLY A 57 4.64 7.97 7.87
CA GLY A 57 4.30 8.79 9.05
C GLY A 57 2.86 8.58 9.50
N ILE A 58 1.93 8.49 8.56
CA ILE A 58 0.52 8.21 8.86
C ILE A 58 0.35 6.82 9.45
N ALA A 59 1.03 5.81 8.90
CA ALA A 59 1.00 4.45 9.41
C ALA A 59 1.53 4.38 10.85
N ALA A 60 2.61 5.09 11.14
CA ALA A 60 3.15 5.19 12.49
C ALA A 60 2.14 5.82 13.46
N GLY A 61 1.48 6.90 13.06
CA GLY A 61 0.43 7.54 13.85
C GLY A 61 -0.75 6.60 14.11
N ALA A 62 -1.17 5.86 13.10
CA ALA A 62 -2.24 4.87 13.23
C ALA A 62 -1.87 3.77 14.24
N TYR A 63 -0.62 3.31 14.21
CA TYR A 63 -0.12 2.35 15.18
C TYR A 63 -0.25 2.86 16.63
N PHE A 64 0.19 4.09 16.89
CA PHE A 64 0.05 4.70 18.22
C PHE A 64 -1.40 4.93 18.62
N ALA A 65 -2.29 5.15 17.67
CA ALA A 65 -3.71 5.27 17.92
C ALA A 65 -4.44 3.92 18.09
N GLY A 66 -3.74 2.81 17.87
CA GLY A 66 -4.34 1.48 17.94
C GLY A 66 -5.23 1.14 16.75
N GLU A 67 -5.10 1.86 15.64
CA GLU A 67 -5.90 1.64 14.44
C GLU A 67 -5.17 0.69 13.47
N PRO A 68 -5.78 -0.46 13.11
CA PRO A 68 -5.20 -1.36 12.12
C PRO A 68 -5.04 -0.68 10.77
N HIS A 69 -3.81 -0.63 10.26
CA HIS A 69 -3.43 0.18 9.11
C HIS A 69 -2.57 -0.60 8.14
N ILE A 70 -2.76 -0.33 6.84
CA ILE A 70 -1.85 -0.79 5.78
C ILE A 70 -1.48 0.39 4.90
N LEU A 71 -0.22 0.46 4.47
CA LEU A 71 0.19 1.42 3.46
C LEU A 71 0.43 0.73 2.12
N LEU A 72 0.00 1.41 1.08
CA LEU A 72 0.08 0.92 -0.29
C LEU A 72 1.00 1.83 -1.09
N MET A 73 1.95 1.25 -1.78
CA MET A 73 2.87 1.98 -2.66
C MET A 73 3.40 1.08 -3.76
N GLN A 74 4.00 1.68 -4.77
CA GLN A 74 4.76 0.93 -5.75
C GLN A 74 6.24 0.78 -5.30
N ASN A 75 6.96 -0.15 -5.90
CA ASN A 75 8.36 -0.41 -5.54
C ASN A 75 9.27 0.81 -5.75
N HIS A 76 9.04 1.64 -6.76
CA HIS A 76 9.83 2.86 -6.94
C HIS A 76 9.59 3.86 -5.81
N GLY A 77 8.35 3.97 -5.33
CA GLY A 77 8.01 4.81 -4.19
C GLY A 77 8.60 4.30 -2.89
N PHE A 78 8.75 3.00 -2.76
CA PHE A 78 9.40 2.39 -1.60
C PHE A 78 10.81 2.94 -1.38
N PHE A 79 11.59 3.15 -2.44
CA PHE A 79 12.91 3.76 -2.31
C PHE A 79 12.85 5.17 -1.72
N GLY A 80 11.84 5.95 -2.08
CA GLY A 80 11.60 7.28 -1.51
C GLY A 80 11.13 7.27 -0.07
N ALA A 81 10.65 6.13 0.42
CA ALA A 81 10.16 5.96 1.79
C ALA A 81 11.21 5.41 2.75
N ILE A 82 12.37 4.97 2.26
CA ILE A 82 13.38 4.28 3.08
C ILE A 82 13.81 5.13 4.28
N ASN A 83 14.04 6.41 4.09
CA ASN A 83 14.44 7.28 5.19
C ASN A 83 13.38 7.31 6.30
N GLY A 84 12.10 7.42 5.97
CA GLY A 84 11.02 7.38 6.95
C GLY A 84 10.92 6.02 7.65
N ILE A 85 11.11 4.94 6.90
CA ILE A 85 11.10 3.58 7.46
C ILE A 85 12.23 3.43 8.48
N VAL A 86 13.44 3.85 8.15
CA VAL A 86 14.60 3.72 9.03
C VAL A 86 14.52 4.69 10.23
N SER A 87 14.26 5.96 9.97
CA SER A 87 14.32 7.01 10.98
C SER A 87 13.10 7.09 11.88
N LEU A 88 11.97 6.52 11.48
CA LEU A 88 10.75 6.52 12.26
C LEU A 88 10.35 5.11 12.68
N ALA A 89 10.02 4.24 11.72
CA ALA A 89 9.47 2.93 12.05
C ALA A 89 10.53 2.02 12.72
N GLN A 90 11.69 1.89 12.13
CA GLN A 90 12.74 1.02 12.66
C GLN A 90 13.31 1.56 13.98
N LEU A 91 13.57 2.86 14.04
CA LEU A 91 14.15 3.49 15.23
C LEU A 91 13.25 3.35 16.46
N TYR A 92 11.94 3.53 16.28
CA TYR A 92 10.98 3.46 17.38
C TYR A 92 10.30 2.10 17.52
N GLY A 93 10.70 1.10 16.73
CA GLY A 93 10.14 -0.24 16.82
C GLY A 93 8.67 -0.32 16.38
N ILE A 94 8.24 0.52 15.45
CA ILE A 94 6.87 0.56 14.95
C ILE A 94 6.69 -0.47 13.85
N PRO A 95 5.80 -1.45 13.99
CA PRO A 95 5.51 -2.39 12.91
C PRO A 95 4.75 -1.70 11.79
N LEU A 96 5.17 -1.95 10.55
CA LEU A 96 4.49 -1.45 9.36
C LEU A 96 3.97 -2.62 8.53
N CYS A 97 2.70 -2.57 8.17
CA CYS A 97 2.13 -3.46 7.17
C CYS A 97 2.11 -2.73 5.83
N MET A 98 2.83 -3.26 4.85
CA MET A 98 2.97 -2.64 3.53
C MET A 98 2.60 -3.60 2.43
N LEU A 99 1.82 -3.11 1.46
CA LEU A 99 1.61 -3.79 0.19
C LEU A 99 2.32 -2.99 -0.89
N VAL A 100 3.36 -3.59 -1.48
CA VAL A 100 4.20 -2.91 -2.47
C VAL A 100 3.93 -3.51 -3.85
N ALA A 101 3.36 -2.71 -4.74
CA ALA A 101 3.11 -3.12 -6.12
C ALA A 101 4.41 -3.14 -6.90
N LEU A 102 4.69 -4.25 -7.56
CA LEU A 102 5.93 -4.45 -8.30
C LEU A 102 5.80 -3.99 -9.75
N ARG A 103 6.54 -2.96 -10.10
CA ARG A 103 6.61 -2.42 -11.47
C ARG A 103 7.99 -2.64 -12.08
N GLY A 104 8.05 -2.55 -13.41
CA GLY A 104 9.32 -2.55 -14.13
C GLY A 104 9.92 -3.92 -14.38
N GLN A 105 9.19 -4.98 -14.13
CA GLN A 105 9.64 -6.32 -14.46
C GLN A 105 9.64 -6.54 -15.97
N ARG A 106 10.74 -7.07 -16.47
CA ARG A 106 10.82 -7.47 -17.88
C ARG A 106 10.02 -8.75 -18.10
N PRO A 107 9.38 -8.91 -19.28
CA PRO A 107 8.82 -10.19 -19.66
C PRO A 107 9.94 -11.26 -19.62
N ASN A 108 9.60 -12.46 -19.16
CA ASN A 108 10.52 -13.57 -19.30
C ASN A 108 10.71 -13.90 -20.79
N ARG A 109 11.70 -14.76 -21.12
CA ARG A 109 12.00 -15.15 -22.51
C ARG A 109 10.81 -15.75 -23.26
N GLY A 110 9.76 -16.17 -22.58
CA GLY A 110 8.51 -16.65 -23.18
C GLY A 110 7.44 -15.59 -23.34
N GLY A 111 7.77 -14.33 -23.16
CA GLY A 111 6.82 -13.22 -23.33
C GLY A 111 5.83 -13.03 -22.18
N ARG A 112 5.90 -13.85 -21.15
CA ARG A 112 5.07 -13.66 -19.94
C ARG A 112 5.76 -12.71 -18.97
N ARG A 113 4.99 -11.77 -18.45
CA ARG A 113 5.47 -10.95 -17.34
C ARG A 113 5.43 -11.77 -16.06
N VAL A 114 6.51 -11.72 -15.32
CA VAL A 114 6.53 -12.19 -13.94
C VAL A 114 6.07 -10.99 -13.10
N GLU A 115 4.93 -11.12 -12.52
CA GLU A 115 4.35 -10.10 -11.64
C GLU A 115 4.53 -10.49 -10.19
#